data_1e412e7a98e6655464110f6c82c5a768
#
_entry.id   1e412e7a98e6655464110f6c82c5a768
#
_cell.length_a   1.000
_cell.length_b   1.000
_cell.length_c   1.000
_cell.angle_alpha   90.00
_cell.angle_beta   90.00
_cell.angle_gamma   90.00
#
_symmetry.space_group_name_H-M   'P 1'
#
loop_
_entity.id
_entity.type
_entity.pdbx_description
1 polymer ?
#
loop_
_entity_poly.entity_id
_entity_poly.type
_entity_poly.pdbx_seq_one_letter_code
_entity_poly.pdbx_strand_id
1 'polypeptide(L)'
;IPGRTGYVTSKFAIRGFLETLRIEHLNDGINVMVFAPGYTASNVRNAALLADGSPQGYSPKDEGKLMSAEKVAEKLAYSIYRRRKEVILTALGFWDIWLYKRFPRLMDRVQLYYIRRKETQDDPFGKTQP
;
A
#
# COMPACT_ATOMS: atom_id res chain seq x y z
N ILE A 1 -4.01 -7.40 4.40
CA ILE A 1 -5.34 -7.01 3.89
C ILE A 1 -5.89 -8.22 3.15
N PRO A 2 -6.97 -8.86 3.64
CA PRO A 2 -7.61 -9.98 2.98
C PRO A 2 -8.01 -9.68 1.52
N GLY A 3 -8.04 -10.71 0.68
CA GLY A 3 -8.30 -10.58 -0.74
C GLY A 3 -7.14 -9.97 -1.57
N ARG A 4 -6.01 -9.62 -0.93
CA ARG A 4 -4.84 -9.02 -1.60
C ARG A 4 -3.53 -9.75 -1.31
N THR A 5 -3.59 -11.05 -1.05
CA THR A 5 -2.42 -11.85 -0.66
C THR A 5 -1.29 -11.75 -1.70
N GLY A 6 -1.57 -11.94 -2.98
CA GLY A 6 -0.56 -11.83 -4.04
C GLY A 6 0.08 -10.44 -4.12
N TYR A 7 -0.73 -9.37 -4.00
CA TYR A 7 -0.22 -8.00 -3.96
C TYR A 7 0.69 -7.77 -2.75
N VAL A 8 0.24 -8.17 -1.56
CA VAL A 8 1.01 -8.01 -0.33
C VAL A 8 2.32 -8.80 -0.42
N THR A 9 2.27 -10.05 -0.86
CA THR A 9 3.47 -10.89 -1.06
C THR A 9 4.47 -10.22 -2.00
N SER A 10 4.02 -9.70 -3.14
CA SER A 10 4.92 -9.02 -4.10
C SER A 10 5.57 -7.78 -3.49
N LYS A 11 4.84 -6.99 -2.69
CA LYS A 11 5.40 -5.80 -2.03
C LYS A 11 6.38 -6.14 -0.93
N PHE A 12 6.16 -7.21 -0.17
CA PHE A 12 7.12 -7.68 0.83
C PHE A 12 8.39 -8.27 0.17
N ALA A 13 8.25 -8.99 -0.94
CA ALA A 13 9.39 -9.49 -1.71
C ALA A 13 10.28 -8.34 -2.21
N ILE A 14 9.68 -7.28 -2.80
CA ILE A 14 10.42 -6.08 -3.23
C ILE A 14 11.11 -5.42 -2.02
N ARG A 15 10.44 -5.31 -0.89
CA ARG A 15 11.04 -4.72 0.31
C ARG A 15 12.26 -5.51 0.78
N GLY A 16 12.15 -6.83 0.91
CA GLY A 16 13.27 -7.70 1.30
C GLY A 16 14.44 -7.59 0.34
N PHE A 17 14.18 -7.61 -0.97
CA PHE A 17 15.19 -7.39 -2.00
C PHE A 17 15.91 -6.04 -1.83
N LEU A 18 15.17 -4.95 -1.67
CA LEU A 18 15.75 -3.61 -1.52
C LEU A 18 16.55 -3.46 -0.21
N GLU A 19 16.11 -4.07 0.88
CA GLU A 19 16.85 -4.06 2.14
C GLU A 19 18.17 -4.82 2.03
N THR A 20 18.19 -5.96 1.34
CA THR A 20 19.39 -6.75 1.06
C THR A 20 20.34 -5.97 0.15
N LEU A 21 19.85 -5.46 -0.98
CA LEU A 21 20.62 -4.66 -1.93
C LEU A 21 21.31 -3.46 -1.25
N ARG A 22 20.60 -2.80 -0.32
CA ARG A 22 21.17 -1.67 0.42
C ARG A 22 22.36 -2.07 1.28
N ILE A 23 22.33 -3.27 1.87
CA ILE A 23 23.40 -3.79 2.74
C ILE A 23 24.59 -4.22 1.87
N GLU A 24 24.34 -4.95 0.80
CA GLU A 24 25.36 -5.43 -0.12
C GLU A 24 26.17 -4.29 -0.75
N HIS A 25 25.50 -3.18 -1.07
CA HIS A 25 26.11 -2.01 -1.73
C HIS A 25 26.29 -0.81 -0.80
N LEU A 26 26.45 -1.05 0.50
CA LEU A 26 26.58 0.02 1.49
C LEU A 26 27.76 0.96 1.22
N ASN A 27 28.85 0.43 0.69
CA ASN A 27 30.10 1.17 0.41
C ASN A 27 30.22 1.65 -1.05
N ASP A 28 29.26 1.32 -1.91
CA ASP A 28 29.32 1.62 -3.35
C ASP A 28 28.70 2.98 -3.70
N GLY A 29 28.31 3.76 -2.68
CA GLY A 29 27.68 5.07 -2.88
C GLY A 29 26.22 4.99 -3.36
N ILE A 30 25.66 3.80 -3.48
CA ILE A 30 24.27 3.57 -3.89
C ILE A 30 23.33 3.89 -2.74
N ASN A 31 22.30 4.71 -3.01
CA ASN A 31 21.25 5.01 -2.04
C ASN A 31 19.96 4.27 -2.40
N VAL A 32 19.60 3.30 -1.59
CA VAL A 32 18.38 2.51 -1.75
C VAL A 32 17.32 3.01 -0.76
N MET A 33 16.15 3.39 -1.26
CA MET A 33 15.05 3.92 -0.47
C MET A 33 13.75 3.15 -0.73
N VAL A 34 13.04 2.81 0.35
CA VAL A 34 11.66 2.33 0.28
C VAL A 34 10.72 3.52 0.49
N PHE A 35 9.87 3.80 -0.50
CA PHE A 35 8.95 4.92 -0.47
C PHE A 35 7.50 4.44 -0.56
N ALA A 36 6.70 4.73 0.48
CA ALA A 36 5.30 4.33 0.60
C ALA A 36 4.39 5.57 0.67
N PRO A 37 3.85 6.04 -0.47
CA PRO A 37 3.07 7.27 -0.53
C PRO A 37 1.67 7.14 0.09
N GLY A 38 1.14 5.95 0.24
CA GLY A 38 -0.26 5.74 0.58
C GLY A 38 -1.17 5.83 -0.66
N TYR A 39 -2.44 6.19 -0.43
CA TYR A 39 -3.39 6.34 -1.53
C TYR A 39 -3.14 7.66 -2.27
N THR A 40 -2.82 7.54 -3.56
CA THR A 40 -2.51 8.64 -4.45
C THR A 40 -3.52 8.68 -5.59
N ALA A 41 -3.95 9.87 -6.00
CA ALA A 41 -4.78 10.06 -7.17
C ALA A 41 -3.98 9.64 -8.42
N SER A 42 -4.48 8.67 -9.17
CA SER A 42 -3.85 8.17 -10.38
C SER A 42 -4.81 7.32 -11.19
N ASN A 43 -4.51 7.11 -12.47
CA ASN A 43 -5.35 6.31 -13.35
C ASN A 43 -5.26 4.78 -13.10
N VAL A 44 -4.42 4.32 -12.17
CA VAL A 44 -4.18 2.89 -11.94
C VAL A 44 -5.44 2.11 -11.59
N ARG A 45 -6.42 2.74 -10.93
CA ARG A 45 -7.68 2.08 -10.55
C ARG A 45 -8.61 1.89 -11.74
N ASN A 46 -8.67 2.89 -12.64
CA ASN A 46 -9.45 2.78 -13.86
C ASN A 46 -8.85 1.74 -14.81
N ALA A 47 -7.52 1.63 -14.83
CA ALA A 47 -6.79 0.66 -15.66
C ALA A 47 -6.65 -0.73 -14.99
N ALA A 48 -7.07 -0.90 -13.73
CA ALA A 48 -7.06 -2.21 -13.07
C ALA A 48 -7.97 -3.19 -13.81
N LEU A 49 -7.60 -4.46 -13.84
CA LEU A 49 -8.38 -5.50 -14.47
C LEU A 49 -9.32 -6.17 -13.46
N LEU A 50 -10.52 -6.48 -13.90
CA LEU A 50 -11.47 -7.35 -13.22
C LEU A 50 -11.06 -8.83 -13.38
N ALA A 51 -11.77 -9.71 -12.70
CA ALA A 51 -11.48 -11.16 -12.73
C ALA A 51 -11.63 -11.78 -14.15
N ASP A 52 -12.46 -11.19 -15.00
CA ASP A 52 -12.67 -11.56 -16.39
C ASP A 52 -11.66 -10.94 -17.38
N GLY A 53 -10.70 -10.14 -16.86
CA GLY A 53 -9.68 -9.47 -17.66
C GLY A 53 -10.12 -8.14 -18.28
N SER A 54 -11.36 -7.71 -18.08
CA SER A 54 -11.84 -6.40 -18.55
C SER A 54 -11.32 -5.26 -17.66
N PRO A 55 -11.13 -4.02 -18.19
CA PRO A 55 -10.78 -2.89 -17.37
C PRO A 55 -11.87 -2.55 -16.34
N GLN A 56 -11.48 -2.24 -15.11
CA GLN A 56 -12.40 -1.85 -14.04
C GLN A 56 -13.18 -0.57 -14.39
N GLY A 57 -12.55 0.40 -15.06
CA GLY A 57 -13.19 1.59 -15.57
C GLY A 57 -13.68 2.61 -14.53
N TYR A 58 -13.53 2.33 -13.23
CA TYR A 58 -13.95 3.23 -12.15
C TYR A 58 -12.98 3.19 -10.97
N SER A 59 -13.00 4.26 -10.16
CA SER A 59 -12.28 4.30 -8.89
C SER A 59 -13.27 4.12 -7.74
N PRO A 60 -13.10 3.09 -6.87
CA PRO A 60 -13.94 2.91 -5.69
C PRO A 60 -13.60 3.90 -4.57
N LYS A 61 -12.69 4.83 -4.79
CA LYS A 61 -12.25 5.84 -3.85
C LYS A 61 -12.57 7.24 -4.33
N ASP A 62 -12.93 8.12 -3.40
CA ASP A 62 -13.07 9.54 -3.66
C ASP A 62 -11.70 10.14 -3.98
N GLU A 63 -11.44 10.38 -5.26
CA GLU A 63 -10.16 10.91 -5.76
C GLU A 63 -9.83 12.29 -5.18
N GLY A 64 -10.84 13.10 -4.83
CA GLY A 64 -10.65 14.42 -4.23
C GLY A 64 -10.04 14.39 -2.82
N LYS A 65 -10.11 13.25 -2.14
CA LYS A 65 -9.54 13.04 -0.80
C LYS A 65 -8.17 12.36 -0.85
N LEU A 66 -7.64 12.07 -2.03
CA LEU A 66 -6.36 11.41 -2.19
C LEU A 66 -5.23 12.45 -2.31
N MET A 67 -4.02 12.02 -2.01
CA MET A 67 -2.84 12.85 -2.25
C MET A 67 -2.62 13.00 -3.77
N SER A 68 -2.38 14.20 -4.25
CA SER A 68 -2.09 14.39 -5.68
C SER A 68 -0.72 13.82 -6.06
N ALA A 69 -0.56 13.45 -7.33
CA ALA A 69 0.69 12.90 -7.86
C ALA A 69 1.85 13.88 -7.72
N GLU A 70 1.58 15.18 -7.91
CA GLU A 70 2.57 16.25 -7.80
C GLU A 70 3.13 16.35 -6.37
N LYS A 71 2.25 16.35 -5.36
CA LYS A 71 2.67 16.36 -3.95
C LYS A 71 3.48 15.12 -3.57
N VAL A 72 3.14 13.96 -4.13
CA VAL A 72 3.91 12.73 -3.93
C VAL A 72 5.28 12.86 -4.58
N ALA A 73 5.36 13.39 -5.81
CA ALA A 73 6.61 13.61 -6.54
C ALA A 73 7.54 14.59 -5.80
N GLU A 74 7.01 15.71 -5.30
CA GLU A 74 7.80 16.66 -4.49
C GLU A 74 8.39 16.00 -3.26
N LYS A 75 7.58 15.24 -2.51
CA LYS A 75 8.03 14.53 -1.30
C LYS A 75 9.05 13.43 -1.64
N LEU A 76 8.88 12.76 -2.78
CA LEU A 76 9.83 11.76 -3.28
C LEU A 76 11.18 12.43 -3.60
N ALA A 77 11.17 13.49 -4.40
CA ALA A 77 12.38 14.24 -4.79
C ALA A 77 13.14 14.76 -3.54
N TYR A 78 12.43 15.35 -2.60
CA TYR A 78 13.01 15.79 -1.34
C TYR A 78 13.61 14.62 -0.54
N SER A 79 12.96 13.48 -0.52
CA SER A 79 13.43 12.30 0.22
C SER A 79 14.67 11.68 -0.43
N ILE A 80 14.77 11.71 -1.75
CA ILE A 80 15.96 11.32 -2.52
C ILE A 80 17.13 12.27 -2.20
N TYR A 81 16.89 13.58 -2.27
CA TYR A 81 17.90 14.60 -1.92
C TYR A 81 18.43 14.40 -0.50
N ARG A 82 17.56 14.08 0.46
CA ARG A 82 17.92 13.80 1.85
C ARG A 82 18.48 12.40 2.10
N ARG A 83 18.65 11.58 1.07
CA ARG A 83 19.12 10.19 1.14
C ARG A 83 18.41 9.35 2.21
N ARG A 84 17.08 9.51 2.29
CA ARG A 84 16.28 8.76 3.27
C ARG A 84 16.25 7.27 2.91
N LYS A 85 16.26 6.40 3.93
CA LYS A 85 16.20 4.93 3.75
C LYS A 85 14.75 4.43 3.61
N GLU A 86 13.84 5.05 4.35
CA GLU A 86 12.43 4.69 4.34
C GLU A 86 11.57 5.94 4.52
N VAL A 87 10.49 6.03 3.77
CA VAL A 87 9.51 7.12 3.85
C VAL A 87 8.11 6.57 3.77
N ILE A 88 7.30 6.85 4.79
CA ILE A 88 5.87 6.57 4.83
C ILE A 88 5.18 7.93 4.91
N LEU A 89 4.44 8.33 3.86
CA LEU A 89 3.89 9.68 3.76
C LEU A 89 2.64 9.92 4.63
N THR A 90 1.94 8.86 5.01
CA THR A 90 0.71 8.98 5.79
C THR A 90 0.97 8.67 7.27
N ALA A 91 0.56 9.58 8.16
CA ALA A 91 0.65 9.35 9.60
C ALA A 91 -0.13 8.10 10.02
N LEU A 92 -1.30 7.88 9.43
CA LEU A 92 -2.11 6.69 9.68
C LEU A 92 -1.35 5.40 9.31
N GLY A 93 -0.67 5.37 8.15
CA GLY A 93 0.12 4.22 7.73
C GLY A 93 1.31 3.96 8.65
N PHE A 94 1.95 5.03 9.16
CA PHE A 94 3.03 4.90 10.14
C PHE A 94 2.53 4.25 11.44
N TRP A 95 1.44 4.75 12.00
CA TRP A 95 0.86 4.24 13.25
C TRP A 95 0.31 2.82 13.08
N ASP A 96 -0.32 2.51 11.94
CA ASP A 96 -0.82 1.17 11.65
C ASP A 96 0.33 0.14 11.64
N ILE A 97 1.43 0.44 10.94
CA ILE A 97 2.62 -0.42 10.92
C ILE A 97 3.23 -0.56 12.31
N TRP A 98 3.34 0.53 13.07
CA TRP A 98 3.92 0.52 14.41
C TRP A 98 3.07 -0.32 15.38
N LEU A 99 1.75 -0.11 15.37
CA LEU A 99 0.80 -0.87 16.19
C LEU A 99 0.82 -2.36 15.82
N TYR A 100 0.83 -2.67 14.53
CA TYR A 100 0.88 -4.06 14.07
C TYR A 100 2.16 -4.77 14.56
N LYS A 101 3.30 -4.12 14.49
CA LYS A 101 4.58 -4.66 15.00
C LYS A 101 4.57 -4.86 16.52
N ARG A 102 3.88 -3.99 17.26
CA ARG A 102 3.89 -3.99 18.73
C ARG A 102 2.79 -4.89 19.32
N PHE A 103 1.61 -4.93 18.67
CA PHE A 103 0.42 -5.65 19.15
C PHE A 103 -0.24 -6.45 18.02
N PRO A 104 0.44 -7.45 17.43
CA PRO A 104 -0.07 -8.13 16.23
C PRO A 104 -1.43 -8.79 16.47
N ARG A 105 -1.63 -9.50 17.59
CA ARG A 105 -2.90 -10.18 17.90
C ARG A 105 -4.09 -9.22 18.04
N LEU A 106 -3.85 -8.00 18.56
CA LEU A 106 -4.89 -6.98 18.65
C LEU A 106 -5.23 -6.44 17.27
N MET A 107 -4.22 -6.14 16.47
CA MET A 107 -4.40 -5.62 15.12
C MET A 107 -5.07 -6.64 14.19
N ASP A 108 -4.77 -7.93 14.32
CA ASP A 108 -5.48 -8.99 13.60
C ASP A 108 -6.99 -8.96 13.88
N ARG A 109 -7.38 -8.81 15.16
CA ARG A 109 -8.81 -8.70 15.55
C ARG A 109 -9.47 -7.42 15.03
N VAL A 110 -8.76 -6.30 15.12
CA VAL A 110 -9.24 -5.01 14.61
C VAL A 110 -9.43 -5.08 13.09
N GLN A 111 -8.47 -5.61 12.36
CA GLN A 111 -8.59 -5.77 10.91
C GLN A 111 -9.72 -6.72 10.53
N LEU A 112 -9.87 -7.85 11.22
CA LEU A 112 -10.97 -8.78 11.00
C LEU A 112 -12.34 -8.13 11.24
N TYR A 113 -12.47 -7.32 12.31
CA TYR A 113 -13.68 -6.57 12.60
C TYR A 113 -14.05 -5.60 11.46
N TYR A 114 -13.05 -4.83 10.96
CA TYR A 114 -13.27 -3.89 9.86
C TYR A 114 -13.67 -4.59 8.56
N ILE A 115 -13.12 -5.77 8.29
CA ILE A 115 -13.44 -6.55 7.11
C ILE A 115 -14.89 -7.03 7.18
N ARG A 116 -15.27 -7.70 8.27
CA ARG A 116 -16.63 -8.19 8.47
C ARG A 116 -17.68 -7.08 8.38
N ARG A 117 -17.37 -5.89 8.90
CA ARG A 117 -18.25 -4.73 8.81
C ARG A 117 -18.38 -4.22 7.36
N LYS A 118 -17.33 -4.30 6.56
CA LYS A 118 -17.38 -3.95 5.13
C LYS A 118 -18.12 -4.99 4.30
N GLU A 119 -17.91 -6.26 4.56
CA GLU A 119 -18.65 -7.35 3.90
C GLU A 119 -20.17 -7.24 4.15
N THR A 120 -20.56 -6.66 5.27
CA THR A 120 -21.98 -6.43 5.57
C THR A 120 -22.55 -5.18 4.85
N GLN A 121 -21.70 -4.23 4.45
CA GLN A 121 -22.08 -2.99 3.75
C GLN A 121 -21.90 -3.05 2.23
N ASP A 122 -20.87 -3.74 1.77
CA ASP A 122 -20.58 -3.96 0.35
C ASP A 122 -20.39 -5.46 0.21
N ASP A 123 -21.39 -6.20 -0.30
CA ASP A 123 -21.20 -7.59 -0.73
C ASP A 123 -20.53 -7.59 -2.14
N PRO A 124 -19.21 -7.52 -2.24
CA PRO A 124 -18.53 -7.50 -3.54
C PRO A 124 -18.43 -8.88 -4.19
N PHE A 125 -18.83 -9.91 -3.43
CA PHE A 125 -18.96 -11.28 -3.90
C PHE A 125 -20.41 -11.70 -3.68
N GLY A 126 -21.36 -11.03 -4.35
CA GLY A 126 -22.78 -11.31 -4.26
C GLY A 126 -23.01 -12.79 -4.03
N LYS A 127 -23.72 -13.10 -2.96
CA LYS A 127 -24.01 -14.42 -2.45
C LYS A 127 -23.99 -15.43 -3.58
N THR A 128 -23.01 -16.31 -3.57
CA THR A 128 -23.10 -17.56 -4.33
C THR A 128 -24.48 -18.14 -4.06
N GLN A 129 -25.34 -18.00 -5.01
CA GLN A 129 -26.62 -18.72 -5.01
C GLN A 129 -26.30 -20.23 -5.07
N PRO A 130 -27.12 -21.04 -4.41
CA PRO A 130 -26.92 -22.47 -4.25
C PRO A 130 -26.84 -23.23 -5.56
#